data_30473f5a2683c08d3516dbb916b561ad
#
_entry.id   30473f5a2683c08d3516dbb916b561ad
#
_cell.length_a   1.000
_cell.length_b   1.000
_cell.length_c   1.000
_cell.angle_alpha   90.00
_cell.angle_beta   90.00
_cell.angle_gamma   90.00
#
_symmetry.space_group_name_H-M   'P 1'
#
loop_
_entity.id
_entity.type
_entity.pdbx_description
1 polymer ?
#
loop_
_entity_poly.entity_id
_entity_poly.type
_entity_poly.pdbx_seq_one_letter_code
_entity_poly.pdbx_strand_id
1 'polypeptide(L)'
;VRLQAGDVPLAPPLDAPPPFAEADDPAWRRVVCGPYSVATSAPRLVENFLDLSHFGFVHEGWLGERGHAQVQVGLVTEDGAGLHVNGARAWQPRAYAEAEGGAWIDYGYTVPHPFAAVLRKDASVGDPVRNAIALFIRPDGHEACTAWFVMATQNDPASVESLVEFQDAVFAQDRPVVESQQPKALPIGRTGPVTEVHGPADRVSSAYRRHLQRLAITLGTC
;
A
#
# COMPACT_ATOMS: atom_id res chain seq x y z
N VAL A 1 -8.08 11.34 18.08
CA VAL A 1 -7.14 10.72 19.05
C VAL A 1 -5.85 11.53 19.00
N ARG A 2 -5.49 12.22 20.09
CA ARG A 2 -4.18 12.88 20.19
C ARG A 2 -3.14 11.82 20.54
N LEU A 3 -2.24 11.51 19.63
CA LEU A 3 -1.04 10.74 19.91
C LEU A 3 0.05 11.75 20.26
N GLN A 4 0.43 11.84 21.53
CA GLN A 4 1.60 12.58 21.99
C GLN A 4 2.77 11.60 22.07
N ALA A 5 3.77 11.79 21.22
CA ALA A 5 5.08 11.19 21.38
C ALA A 5 6.10 12.33 21.46
N GLY A 6 6.53 12.67 22.69
CA GLY A 6 7.54 13.70 22.94
C GLY A 6 7.08 15.14 22.64
N ASP A 7 7.93 16.11 22.90
CA ASP A 7 7.67 17.55 22.77
C ASP A 7 7.64 18.09 21.31
N VAL A 8 7.46 17.23 20.32
CA VAL A 8 7.29 17.66 18.92
C VAL A 8 5.81 17.89 18.67
N PRO A 9 5.36 19.07 18.22
CA PRO A 9 3.98 19.29 17.85
C PRO A 9 3.61 18.34 16.71
N LEU A 10 2.75 17.38 16.98
CA LEU A 10 2.11 16.60 15.94
C LEU A 10 1.30 17.55 15.04
N ALA A 11 1.31 17.31 13.74
CA ALA A 11 0.37 17.97 12.84
C ALA A 11 -1.04 17.88 13.44
N PRO A 12 -1.88 18.92 13.31
CA PRO A 12 -3.23 18.89 13.83
C PRO A 12 -3.95 17.63 13.31
N PRO A 13 -4.84 17.03 14.12
CA PRO A 13 -5.65 15.90 13.64
C PRO A 13 -6.33 16.31 12.33
N LEU A 14 -6.31 15.44 11.36
CA LEU A 14 -7.08 15.65 10.15
C LEU A 14 -8.56 15.71 10.53
N ASP A 15 -9.26 16.74 10.09
CA ASP A 15 -10.70 16.87 10.29
C ASP A 15 -11.48 15.80 9.49
N ALA A 16 -10.85 15.22 8.48
CA ALA A 16 -11.37 14.16 7.63
C ALA A 16 -10.26 13.15 7.26
N PRO A 17 -10.61 11.93 6.85
CA PRO A 17 -9.65 10.99 6.26
C PRO A 17 -8.92 11.62 5.06
N PRO A 18 -7.69 11.18 4.76
CA PRO A 18 -7.01 11.58 3.52
C PRO A 18 -7.88 11.32 2.29
N PRO A 19 -7.82 12.17 1.26
CA PRO A 19 -8.72 12.10 0.11
C PRO A 19 -8.54 10.79 -0.67
N PHE A 20 -9.68 10.21 -1.06
CA PHE A 20 -9.77 9.07 -1.97
C PHE A 20 -10.90 9.35 -2.97
N ALA A 21 -10.59 10.07 -4.02
CA ALA A 21 -11.57 10.63 -4.95
C ALA A 21 -12.48 9.57 -5.59
N GLU A 22 -11.94 8.39 -5.89
CA GLU A 22 -12.70 7.29 -6.48
C GLU A 22 -13.77 6.74 -5.53
N ALA A 23 -13.55 6.79 -4.21
CA ALA A 23 -14.56 6.38 -3.24
C ALA A 23 -15.67 7.43 -3.02
N ASP A 24 -15.40 8.69 -3.37
CA ASP A 24 -16.35 9.80 -3.26
C ASP A 24 -17.16 9.99 -4.55
N ASP A 25 -16.76 9.37 -5.65
CA ASP A 25 -17.44 9.43 -6.93
C ASP A 25 -18.52 8.34 -7.02
N PRO A 26 -19.81 8.70 -7.21
CA PRO A 26 -20.92 7.76 -7.30
C PRO A 26 -20.85 6.80 -8.51
N ALA A 27 -20.01 7.08 -9.50
CA ALA A 27 -19.75 6.18 -10.62
C ALA A 27 -18.90 4.95 -10.24
N TRP A 28 -18.31 4.95 -9.03
CA TRP A 28 -17.51 3.85 -8.52
C TRP A 28 -18.24 3.10 -7.40
N ARG A 29 -18.21 1.77 -7.48
CA ARG A 29 -18.70 0.93 -6.39
C ARG A 29 -17.64 0.85 -5.30
N ARG A 30 -17.99 1.25 -4.08
CA ARG A 30 -17.13 1.23 -2.91
C ARG A 30 -17.34 -0.03 -2.08
N VAL A 31 -16.23 -0.66 -1.67
CA VAL A 31 -16.20 -1.81 -0.77
C VAL A 31 -15.19 -1.54 0.35
N VAL A 32 -15.56 -1.77 1.59
CA VAL A 32 -14.68 -1.59 2.76
C VAL A 32 -14.34 -2.95 3.35
N CYS A 33 -13.04 -3.23 3.48
CA CYS A 33 -12.49 -4.45 4.06
C CYS A 33 -11.75 -4.14 5.36
N GLY A 34 -11.84 -5.02 6.34
CA GLY A 34 -11.28 -4.83 7.68
C GLY A 34 -12.36 -4.53 8.73
N PRO A 35 -11.98 -4.12 9.96
CA PRO A 35 -10.61 -3.79 10.41
C PRO A 35 -9.68 -5.00 10.53
N TYR A 36 -8.41 -4.80 10.19
CA TYR A 36 -7.35 -5.81 10.37
C TYR A 36 -6.39 -5.32 11.44
N SER A 37 -6.30 -6.03 12.56
CA SER A 37 -5.28 -5.77 13.57
C SER A 37 -3.97 -6.46 13.16
N VAL A 38 -2.86 -5.72 13.16
CA VAL A 38 -1.56 -6.17 12.64
C VAL A 38 -0.47 -5.87 13.66
N ALA A 39 0.34 -6.88 13.99
CA ALA A 39 1.46 -6.76 14.94
C ALA A 39 2.74 -6.26 14.24
N THR A 40 2.62 -5.13 13.54
CA THR A 40 3.71 -4.39 12.91
C THR A 40 3.43 -2.89 12.97
N SER A 41 4.45 -2.04 12.72
CA SER A 41 4.23 -0.60 12.69
C SER A 41 3.42 -0.17 11.46
N ALA A 42 2.68 0.94 11.59
CA ALA A 42 1.95 1.52 10.48
C ALA A 42 2.83 1.82 9.27
N PRO A 43 4.04 2.41 9.41
CA PRO A 43 4.95 2.63 8.28
C PRO A 43 5.40 1.35 7.57
N ARG A 44 5.63 0.25 8.31
CA ARG A 44 5.95 -1.05 7.69
C ARG A 44 4.83 -1.54 6.79
N LEU A 45 3.59 -1.42 7.25
CA LEU A 45 2.44 -1.85 6.47
C LEU A 45 2.21 -0.98 5.23
N VAL A 46 2.44 0.34 5.33
CA VAL A 46 2.43 1.22 4.13
C VAL A 46 3.54 0.81 3.16
N GLU A 47 4.76 0.56 3.65
CA GLU A 47 5.88 0.13 2.80
C GLU A 47 5.56 -1.19 2.07
N ASN A 48 4.95 -2.17 2.75
CA ASN A 48 4.49 -3.40 2.11
C ASN A 48 3.48 -3.13 0.99
N PHE A 49 2.52 -2.25 1.24
CA PHE A 49 1.51 -1.89 0.24
C PHE A 49 2.10 -1.18 -0.99
N LEU A 50 3.21 -0.47 -0.83
CA LEU A 50 3.90 0.24 -1.92
C LEU A 50 4.85 -0.68 -2.73
N ASP A 51 5.16 -1.87 -2.24
CA ASP A 51 6.07 -2.80 -2.88
C ASP A 51 5.32 -3.72 -3.86
N LEU A 52 5.81 -3.77 -5.11
CA LEU A 52 5.33 -4.72 -6.12
C LEU A 52 6.20 -5.98 -6.21
N SER A 53 7.44 -5.92 -5.69
CA SER A 53 8.42 -6.99 -5.89
C SER A 53 8.10 -8.27 -5.14
N HIS A 54 7.32 -8.20 -4.06
CA HIS A 54 6.88 -9.38 -3.32
C HIS A 54 5.77 -10.18 -4.02
N PHE A 55 5.08 -9.60 -5.03
CA PHE A 55 3.92 -10.21 -5.67
C PHE A 55 4.20 -11.61 -6.23
N GLY A 56 5.32 -11.80 -6.91
CA GLY A 56 5.71 -13.09 -7.48
C GLY A 56 6.08 -14.16 -6.45
N PHE A 57 6.21 -13.80 -5.17
CA PHE A 57 6.64 -14.69 -4.09
C PHE A 57 5.55 -14.88 -3.04
N VAL A 58 5.01 -13.79 -2.51
CA VAL A 58 3.99 -13.81 -1.44
C VAL A 58 2.61 -14.09 -2.03
N HIS A 59 2.32 -13.52 -3.19
CA HIS A 59 1.02 -13.65 -3.87
C HIS A 59 1.10 -14.51 -5.13
N GLU A 60 1.96 -15.53 -5.14
CA GLU A 60 2.13 -16.43 -6.29
C GLU A 60 0.78 -17.06 -6.68
N GLY A 61 0.44 -16.98 -7.97
CA GLY A 61 -0.84 -17.45 -8.51
C GLY A 61 -2.03 -16.52 -8.31
N TRP A 62 -1.86 -15.41 -7.54
CA TRP A 62 -2.88 -14.39 -7.28
C TRP A 62 -2.53 -13.06 -7.95
N LEU A 63 -1.52 -12.37 -7.43
CA LEU A 63 -1.08 -11.07 -7.93
C LEU A 63 0.26 -11.14 -8.67
N GLY A 64 0.90 -12.31 -8.73
CA GLY A 64 2.17 -12.49 -9.41
C GLY A 64 2.54 -13.94 -9.65
N GLU A 65 3.64 -14.14 -10.36
CA GLU A 65 4.26 -15.44 -10.67
C GLU A 65 5.76 -15.35 -10.53
N ARG A 66 6.42 -16.39 -9.99
CA ARG A 66 7.89 -16.45 -9.86
C ARG A 66 8.62 -16.31 -11.20
N GLY A 67 8.06 -16.89 -12.26
CA GLY A 67 8.61 -16.77 -13.62
C GLY A 67 8.60 -15.34 -14.17
N HIS A 68 7.80 -14.45 -13.58
CA HIS A 68 7.62 -13.05 -13.96
C HIS A 68 7.79 -12.11 -12.76
N ALA A 69 8.71 -12.46 -11.82
CA ALA A 69 8.93 -11.68 -10.60
C ALA A 69 9.63 -10.33 -10.81
N GLN A 70 10.13 -10.05 -12.01
CA GLN A 70 10.65 -8.72 -12.33
C GLN A 70 9.55 -7.69 -12.37
N VAL A 71 9.75 -6.58 -11.64
CA VAL A 71 8.85 -5.43 -11.66
C VAL A 71 9.52 -4.24 -12.32
N GLN A 72 8.74 -3.43 -13.01
CA GLN A 72 9.19 -2.13 -13.48
C GLN A 72 8.84 -1.10 -12.41
N VAL A 73 9.89 -0.50 -11.83
CA VAL A 73 9.71 0.55 -10.82
C VAL A 73 9.34 1.86 -11.51
N GLY A 74 8.25 2.48 -11.07
CA GLY A 74 7.76 3.73 -11.62
C GLY A 74 8.63 4.95 -11.29
N LEU A 75 8.30 6.08 -11.90
CA LEU A 75 8.84 7.38 -11.55
C LEU A 75 8.24 7.84 -10.23
N VAL A 76 9.10 8.15 -9.26
CA VAL A 76 8.69 8.69 -7.96
C VAL A 76 8.87 10.20 -7.95
N THR A 77 7.80 10.93 -7.64
CA THR A 77 7.80 12.38 -7.45
C THR A 77 7.15 12.73 -6.11
N GLU A 78 7.34 13.95 -5.65
CA GLU A 78 6.77 14.45 -4.41
C GLU A 78 6.40 15.92 -4.58
N ASP A 79 5.25 16.29 -4.02
CA ASP A 79 4.75 17.66 -4.00
C ASP A 79 3.97 17.93 -2.69
N GLY A 80 3.22 19.05 -2.64
CA GLY A 80 2.40 19.42 -1.48
C GLY A 80 1.23 18.45 -1.19
N ALA A 81 0.86 17.58 -2.13
CA ALA A 81 -0.18 16.57 -1.96
C ALA A 81 0.37 15.21 -1.49
N GLY A 82 1.69 15.05 -1.44
CA GLY A 82 2.35 13.84 -0.95
C GLY A 82 3.32 13.22 -1.94
N LEU A 83 3.55 11.92 -1.78
CA LEU A 83 4.43 11.14 -2.65
C LEU A 83 3.59 10.46 -3.75
N HIS A 84 4.10 10.50 -4.98
CA HIS A 84 3.45 9.92 -6.16
C HIS A 84 4.37 8.94 -6.87
N VAL A 85 3.81 7.83 -7.34
CA VAL A 85 4.50 6.85 -8.18
C VAL A 85 3.68 6.64 -9.44
N ASN A 86 4.31 6.82 -10.61
CA ASN A 86 3.65 6.67 -11.90
C ASN A 86 4.42 5.70 -12.79
N GLY A 87 3.69 4.85 -13.51
CA GLY A 87 4.28 3.93 -14.48
C GLY A 87 5.05 2.77 -13.86
N ALA A 88 4.69 2.35 -12.63
CA ALA A 88 5.13 1.08 -12.11
C ALA A 88 4.37 -0.06 -12.79
N ARG A 89 5.00 -1.24 -12.99
CA ARG A 89 4.37 -2.38 -13.66
C ARG A 89 4.77 -3.69 -13.00
N ALA A 90 3.80 -4.58 -12.88
CA ALA A 90 4.00 -5.96 -12.47
C ALA A 90 3.21 -6.91 -13.37
N TRP A 91 3.73 -8.12 -13.56
CA TRP A 91 2.99 -9.17 -14.21
C TRP A 91 1.99 -9.76 -13.25
N GLN A 92 0.73 -9.91 -13.71
CA GLN A 92 -0.30 -10.62 -12.97
C GLN A 92 -0.80 -11.82 -13.79
N PRO A 93 -0.96 -13.00 -13.17
CA PRO A 93 -1.51 -14.18 -13.84
C PRO A 93 -2.98 -13.97 -14.26
N ARG A 94 -3.69 -13.08 -13.55
CA ARG A 94 -5.03 -12.60 -13.88
C ARG A 94 -5.13 -11.11 -13.65
N ALA A 95 -5.46 -10.36 -14.69
CA ALA A 95 -5.64 -8.90 -14.58
C ALA A 95 -6.85 -8.55 -13.68
N TYR A 96 -7.91 -9.35 -13.74
CA TYR A 96 -9.12 -9.33 -12.91
C TYR A 96 -9.66 -10.75 -12.75
N ALA A 97 -10.68 -10.94 -11.92
CA ALA A 97 -11.15 -12.27 -11.50
C ALA A 97 -11.51 -13.22 -12.67
N GLU A 98 -12.04 -12.69 -13.78
CA GLU A 98 -12.49 -13.46 -14.95
C GLU A 98 -11.54 -13.37 -16.16
N ALA A 99 -10.36 -12.75 -16.00
CA ALA A 99 -9.39 -12.62 -17.09
C ALA A 99 -8.82 -13.99 -17.49
N GLU A 100 -8.76 -14.25 -18.79
CA GLU A 100 -8.06 -15.39 -19.35
C GLU A 100 -6.60 -15.03 -19.65
N GLY A 101 -5.66 -15.64 -18.92
CA GLY A 101 -4.22 -15.43 -19.09
C GLY A 101 -3.66 -14.22 -18.34
N GLY A 102 -2.32 -14.18 -18.27
CA GLY A 102 -1.58 -13.12 -17.56
C GLY A 102 -1.32 -11.89 -18.41
N ALA A 103 -1.15 -10.75 -17.73
CA ALA A 103 -0.83 -9.48 -18.37
C ALA A 103 0.09 -8.62 -17.53
N TRP A 104 0.81 -7.69 -18.17
CA TRP A 104 1.49 -6.59 -17.51
C TRP A 104 0.46 -5.52 -17.12
N ILE A 105 0.39 -5.25 -15.82
CA ILE A 105 -0.53 -4.27 -15.26
C ILE A 105 0.23 -3.02 -14.84
N ASP A 106 -0.30 -1.86 -15.21
CA ASP A 106 0.23 -0.57 -14.82
C ASP A 106 -0.32 -0.15 -13.45
N TYR A 107 0.58 0.34 -12.60
CA TYR A 107 0.28 0.76 -11.23
C TYR A 107 0.70 2.21 -11.01
N GLY A 108 -0.20 2.96 -10.38
CA GLY A 108 0.09 4.27 -9.83
C GLY A 108 -0.17 4.29 -8.33
N TYR A 109 0.68 4.98 -7.56
CA TYR A 109 0.47 5.17 -6.13
C TYR A 109 0.47 6.64 -5.77
N THR A 110 -0.30 6.97 -4.75
CA THR A 110 -0.24 8.26 -4.05
C THR A 110 -0.17 7.99 -2.56
N VAL A 111 0.72 8.66 -1.84
CA VAL A 111 0.81 8.64 -0.37
C VAL A 111 0.41 10.02 0.14
N PRO A 112 -0.89 10.31 0.32
CA PRO A 112 -1.39 11.61 0.73
C PRO A 112 -1.18 11.89 2.22
N HIS A 113 -0.84 10.88 2.99
CA HIS A 113 -0.58 10.96 4.42
C HIS A 113 0.40 9.85 4.83
N PRO A 114 1.26 10.03 5.84
CA PRO A 114 2.24 9.02 6.29
C PRO A 114 1.66 7.62 6.52
N PHE A 115 0.39 7.53 6.91
CA PHE A 115 -0.30 6.28 7.24
C PHE A 115 -1.49 6.00 6.31
N ALA A 116 -1.46 6.57 5.10
CA ALA A 116 -2.44 6.27 4.07
C ALA A 116 -1.78 6.25 2.68
N ALA A 117 -2.13 5.27 1.89
CA ALA A 117 -1.68 5.16 0.51
C ALA A 117 -2.83 4.74 -0.40
N VAL A 118 -2.84 5.22 -1.62
CA VAL A 118 -3.82 4.88 -2.65
C VAL A 118 -3.10 4.24 -3.82
N LEU A 119 -3.53 3.05 -4.18
CA LEU A 119 -3.13 2.31 -5.37
C LEU A 119 -4.18 2.54 -6.45
N ARG A 120 -3.75 2.82 -7.67
CA ARG A 120 -4.58 2.77 -8.88
C ARG A 120 -4.02 1.72 -9.81
N LYS A 121 -4.89 0.84 -10.28
CA LYS A 121 -4.55 -0.22 -11.19
C LYS A 121 -5.21 0.11 -12.53
N ASP A 122 -4.38 0.44 -13.51
CA ASP A 122 -4.84 0.62 -14.87
C ASP A 122 -4.77 -0.71 -15.58
N ALA A 123 -5.93 -1.14 -16.04
CA ALA A 123 -6.04 -2.32 -16.86
C ALA A 123 -5.37 -2.09 -18.22
N SER A 124 -5.01 -3.19 -18.89
CA SER A 124 -4.49 -3.17 -20.25
C SER A 124 -5.42 -2.37 -21.17
N VAL A 125 -4.87 -1.74 -22.19
CA VAL A 125 -5.65 -1.00 -23.19
C VAL A 125 -6.82 -1.84 -23.69
N GLY A 126 -8.04 -1.35 -23.46
CA GLY A 126 -9.29 -2.04 -23.85
C GLY A 126 -10.02 -2.80 -22.75
N ASP A 127 -9.44 -2.92 -21.55
CA ASP A 127 -10.13 -3.47 -20.38
C ASP A 127 -11.07 -2.41 -19.78
N PRO A 128 -12.37 -2.69 -19.63
CA PRO A 128 -13.31 -1.76 -19.02
C PRO A 128 -13.22 -1.69 -17.49
N VAL A 129 -12.59 -2.68 -16.85
CA VAL A 129 -12.53 -2.77 -15.38
C VAL A 129 -11.47 -1.81 -14.84
N ARG A 130 -11.87 -0.97 -13.91
CA ARG A 130 -10.98 -0.05 -13.19
C ARG A 130 -11.02 -0.34 -11.71
N ASN A 131 -9.86 -0.35 -11.08
CA ASN A 131 -9.71 -0.61 -9.66
C ASN A 131 -8.78 0.42 -9.01
N ALA A 132 -9.23 0.97 -7.89
CA ALA A 132 -8.42 1.75 -6.99
C ALA A 132 -8.60 1.21 -5.56
N ILE A 133 -7.52 1.19 -4.79
CA ILE A 133 -7.53 0.67 -3.42
C ILE A 133 -6.82 1.69 -2.54
N ALA A 134 -7.50 2.19 -1.52
CA ALA A 134 -6.89 2.99 -0.48
C ALA A 134 -6.63 2.14 0.77
N LEU A 135 -5.43 2.20 1.28
CA LEU A 135 -5.04 1.69 2.59
C LEU A 135 -5.07 2.85 3.59
N PHE A 136 -5.89 2.72 4.63
CA PHE A 136 -5.93 3.64 5.76
C PHE A 136 -5.49 2.89 7.01
N ILE A 137 -4.53 3.46 7.75
CA ILE A 137 -3.96 2.83 8.94
C ILE A 137 -4.09 3.75 10.13
N ARG A 138 -4.62 3.21 11.21
CA ARG A 138 -4.53 3.80 12.54
C ARG A 138 -3.37 3.14 13.28
N PRO A 139 -2.31 3.89 13.64
CA PRO A 139 -1.31 3.37 14.53
C PRO A 139 -1.91 3.11 15.92
N ASP A 140 -1.71 1.91 16.47
CA ASP A 140 -2.11 1.55 17.84
C ASP A 140 -0.90 1.61 18.81
N GLY A 141 0.28 1.92 18.26
CA GLY A 141 1.55 2.07 18.96
C GLY A 141 2.73 2.04 17.98
N HIS A 142 3.94 1.85 18.51
CA HIS A 142 5.14 1.77 17.67
C HIS A 142 5.23 0.48 16.84
N GLU A 143 4.61 -0.61 17.31
CA GLU A 143 4.74 -1.94 16.73
C GLU A 143 3.39 -2.62 16.47
N ALA A 144 2.31 -1.86 16.51
CA ALA A 144 0.97 -2.36 16.23
C ALA A 144 0.14 -1.31 15.50
N CYS A 145 -0.74 -1.78 14.63
CA CYS A 145 -1.68 -0.92 13.92
C CYS A 145 -2.99 -1.65 13.58
N THR A 146 -4.00 -0.86 13.25
CA THR A 146 -5.25 -1.35 12.66
C THR A 146 -5.41 -0.74 11.27
N ALA A 147 -5.70 -1.58 10.28
CA ALA A 147 -5.80 -1.19 8.88
C ALA A 147 -7.19 -1.44 8.30
N TRP A 148 -7.56 -0.63 7.33
CA TRP A 148 -8.72 -0.80 6.46
C TRP A 148 -8.29 -0.64 5.01
N PHE A 149 -8.79 -1.51 4.13
CA PHE A 149 -8.72 -1.29 2.70
C PHE A 149 -10.07 -0.81 2.21
N VAL A 150 -10.08 0.31 1.52
CA VAL A 150 -11.26 0.82 0.82
C VAL A 150 -11.03 0.63 -0.67
N MET A 151 -11.76 -0.30 -1.26
CA MET A 151 -11.71 -0.57 -2.69
C MET A 151 -12.76 0.27 -3.40
N ALA A 152 -12.41 0.84 -4.52
CA ALA A 152 -13.31 1.48 -5.46
C ALA A 152 -13.17 0.78 -6.81
N THR A 153 -14.27 0.26 -7.36
CA THR A 153 -14.27 -0.48 -8.62
C THR A 153 -15.28 0.09 -9.60
N GLN A 154 -14.93 0.06 -10.88
CA GLN A 154 -15.81 0.46 -11.97
C GLN A 154 -15.85 -0.67 -13.01
N ASN A 155 -17.05 -1.06 -13.43
CA ASN A 155 -17.30 -2.15 -14.37
C ASN A 155 -16.78 -3.53 -13.93
N ASP A 156 -16.51 -3.73 -12.66
CA ASP A 156 -16.08 -5.04 -12.13
C ASP A 156 -17.32 -5.93 -11.92
N PRO A 157 -17.40 -7.11 -12.55
CA PRO A 157 -18.57 -8.01 -12.44
C PRO A 157 -18.62 -8.74 -11.09
N ALA A 158 -17.51 -8.80 -10.33
CA ALA A 158 -17.47 -9.53 -9.06
C ALA A 158 -18.46 -8.96 -8.03
N SER A 159 -19.04 -9.82 -7.18
CA SER A 159 -19.89 -9.38 -6.08
C SER A 159 -19.07 -8.68 -5.00
N VAL A 160 -19.74 -7.94 -4.10
CA VAL A 160 -19.09 -7.30 -2.95
C VAL A 160 -18.43 -8.36 -2.07
N GLU A 161 -19.12 -9.47 -1.84
CA GLU A 161 -18.63 -10.59 -1.04
C GLU A 161 -17.35 -11.18 -1.64
N SER A 162 -17.32 -11.42 -2.96
CA SER A 162 -16.14 -11.95 -3.65
C SER A 162 -14.95 -10.99 -3.58
N LEU A 163 -15.20 -9.68 -3.67
CA LEU A 163 -14.15 -8.67 -3.53
C LEU A 163 -13.58 -8.63 -2.11
N VAL A 164 -14.43 -8.75 -1.08
CA VAL A 164 -13.99 -8.83 0.32
C VAL A 164 -13.18 -10.11 0.55
N GLU A 165 -13.68 -11.27 0.11
CA GLU A 165 -13.00 -12.56 0.24
C GLU A 165 -11.62 -12.53 -0.46
N PHE A 166 -11.54 -11.92 -1.64
CA PHE A 166 -10.27 -11.77 -2.36
C PHE A 166 -9.29 -10.90 -1.57
N GLN A 167 -9.73 -9.73 -1.07
CA GLN A 167 -8.88 -8.83 -0.28
C GLN A 167 -8.44 -9.49 1.03
N ASP A 168 -9.33 -10.21 1.69
CA ASP A 168 -9.01 -10.96 2.92
C ASP A 168 -7.95 -12.03 2.67
N ALA A 169 -8.06 -12.77 1.56
CA ALA A 169 -7.09 -13.79 1.17
C ALA A 169 -5.72 -13.19 0.83
N VAL A 170 -5.67 -12.10 0.06
CA VAL A 170 -4.43 -11.39 -0.25
C VAL A 170 -3.76 -10.88 1.02
N PHE A 171 -4.52 -10.21 1.90
CA PHE A 171 -3.96 -9.68 3.14
C PHE A 171 -3.54 -10.78 4.13
N ALA A 172 -4.21 -11.93 4.13
CA ALA A 172 -3.79 -13.08 4.92
C ALA A 172 -2.42 -13.64 4.49
N GLN A 173 -2.02 -13.45 3.23
CA GLN A 173 -0.68 -13.81 2.73
C GLN A 173 0.37 -12.79 3.16
N ASP A 174 0.05 -11.49 3.18
CA ASP A 174 0.96 -10.42 3.62
C ASP A 174 1.24 -10.46 5.12
N ARG A 175 0.20 -10.71 5.93
CA ARG A 175 0.26 -10.61 7.39
C ARG A 175 1.46 -11.33 8.03
N PRO A 176 1.72 -12.63 7.77
CA PRO A 176 2.86 -13.30 8.38
C PRO A 176 4.20 -12.70 7.97
N VAL A 177 4.30 -12.13 6.76
CA VAL A 177 5.52 -11.49 6.27
C VAL A 177 5.78 -10.20 7.04
N VAL A 178 4.80 -9.29 7.08
CA VAL A 178 4.98 -7.98 7.75
C VAL A 178 5.12 -8.12 9.27
N GLU A 179 4.45 -9.10 9.88
CA GLU A 179 4.55 -9.36 11.32
C GLU A 179 5.85 -10.05 11.73
N SER A 180 6.56 -10.71 10.80
CA SER A 180 7.85 -11.35 11.05
C SER A 180 9.05 -10.42 10.97
N GLN A 181 8.90 -9.24 10.38
CA GLN A 181 10.00 -8.29 10.17
C GLN A 181 10.55 -7.76 11.50
N GLN A 182 11.89 -7.64 11.57
CA GLN A 182 12.60 -7.09 12.72
C GLN A 182 13.60 -6.01 12.27
N PRO A 183 13.60 -4.83 12.89
CA PRO A 183 12.64 -4.37 13.89
C PRO A 183 11.24 -4.18 13.27
N LYS A 184 10.19 -4.27 14.11
CA LYS A 184 8.80 -3.99 13.68
C LYS A 184 8.58 -2.51 13.34
N ALA A 185 9.28 -1.62 14.04
CA ALA A 185 9.39 -0.22 13.65
C ALA A 185 10.20 -0.11 12.35
N LEU A 186 9.78 0.78 11.44
CA LEU A 186 10.46 0.96 10.15
C LEU A 186 11.78 1.73 10.34
N PRO A 187 12.96 1.15 10.00
CA PRO A 187 14.21 1.90 10.04
C PRO A 187 14.23 2.98 8.97
N ILE A 188 14.26 4.24 9.37
CA ILE A 188 14.36 5.38 8.44
C ILE A 188 15.68 6.13 8.57
N GLY A 189 16.42 5.94 9.70
CA GLY A 189 17.70 6.58 9.96
C GLY A 189 18.87 5.87 9.28
N ARG A 190 19.98 6.61 9.09
CA ARG A 190 21.27 6.04 8.66
C ARG A 190 22.07 5.42 9.82
N THR A 191 21.67 5.67 11.05
CA THR A 191 22.41 5.34 12.29
C THR A 191 21.58 4.49 13.25
N GLY A 192 20.55 3.82 12.77
CA GLY A 192 19.72 2.94 13.57
C GLY A 192 20.43 1.62 13.94
N PRO A 193 19.83 0.82 14.84
CA PRO A 193 20.38 -0.47 15.27
C PRO A 193 20.44 -1.50 14.15
N VAL A 194 19.71 -1.29 13.08
CA VAL A 194 19.67 -2.16 11.90
C VAL A 194 19.76 -1.31 10.63
N THR A 195 20.67 -1.69 9.75
CA THR A 195 20.76 -1.12 8.40
C THR A 195 20.15 -2.13 7.42
N GLU A 196 19.03 -1.76 6.82
CA GLU A 196 18.43 -2.54 5.74
C GLU A 196 19.05 -2.15 4.40
N VAL A 197 19.32 -3.16 3.57
CA VAL A 197 19.90 -2.96 2.23
C VAL A 197 18.77 -2.83 1.22
N HIS A 198 18.85 -1.79 0.39
CA HIS A 198 17.86 -1.53 -0.67
C HIS A 198 18.46 -1.76 -2.04
N GLY A 199 17.76 -2.51 -2.88
CA GLY A 199 18.05 -2.71 -4.28
C GLY A 199 17.31 -1.71 -5.20
N PRO A 200 17.48 -1.84 -6.51
CA PRO A 200 16.75 -0.99 -7.48
C PRO A 200 15.23 -1.12 -7.40
N ALA A 201 14.71 -2.29 -7.01
CA ALA A 201 13.27 -2.53 -6.84
C ALA A 201 12.69 -1.74 -5.66
N ASP A 202 13.50 -1.42 -4.63
CA ASP A 202 13.07 -0.73 -3.41
C ASP A 202 13.06 0.80 -3.54
N ARG A 203 13.07 1.34 -4.77
CA ARG A 203 13.09 2.80 -4.99
C ARG A 203 11.91 3.50 -4.34
N VAL A 204 10.73 2.91 -4.41
CA VAL A 204 9.50 3.47 -3.81
C VAL A 204 9.60 3.44 -2.29
N SER A 205 9.99 2.31 -1.70
CA SER A 205 10.24 2.15 -0.26
C SER A 205 11.26 3.17 0.25
N SER A 206 12.38 3.31 -0.45
CA SER A 206 13.42 4.30 -0.13
C SER A 206 12.89 5.74 -0.21
N ALA A 207 12.02 6.05 -1.15
CA ALA A 207 11.41 7.38 -1.25
C ALA A 207 10.42 7.63 -0.11
N TYR A 208 9.61 6.64 0.24
CA TYR A 208 8.68 6.70 1.37
C TYR A 208 9.42 6.92 2.69
N ARG A 209 10.53 6.21 2.95
CA ARG A 209 11.36 6.42 4.14
C ARG A 209 11.91 7.85 4.22
N ARG A 210 12.41 8.40 3.10
CA ARG A 210 12.85 9.81 3.04
C ARG A 210 11.70 10.80 3.27
N HIS A 211 10.50 10.47 2.77
CA HIS A 211 9.29 11.26 3.01
C HIS A 211 8.95 11.31 4.51
N LEU A 212 8.96 10.16 5.20
CA LEU A 212 8.76 10.09 6.66
C LEU A 212 9.80 10.89 7.44
N GLN A 213 11.09 10.83 7.01
CA GLN A 213 12.16 11.64 7.63
C GLN A 213 11.89 13.15 7.50
N ARG A 214 11.49 13.62 6.29
CA ARG A 214 11.18 15.05 6.08
C ARG A 214 10.00 15.52 6.91
N LEU A 215 9.01 14.65 7.11
CA LEU A 215 7.85 14.92 7.95
C LEU A 215 8.11 14.72 9.44
N ALA A 216 9.35 14.36 9.84
CA ALA A 216 9.75 14.07 11.21
C ALA A 216 8.81 13.04 11.91
N ILE A 217 8.39 12.02 11.18
CA ILE A 217 7.54 10.97 11.75
C ILE A 217 8.40 10.07 12.63
N THR A 218 8.03 9.98 13.90
CA THR A 218 8.71 9.14 14.91
C THR A 218 7.88 7.93 15.33
N LEU A 219 6.57 7.98 15.15
CA LEU A 219 5.69 6.88 15.53
C LEU A 219 5.82 5.71 14.53
N GLY A 220 6.26 4.56 15.04
CA GLY A 220 6.46 3.35 14.23
C GLY A 220 7.71 3.37 13.36
N THR A 221 8.64 4.31 13.60
CA THR A 221 9.95 4.39 12.92
C THR A 221 11.09 4.28 13.91
N CYS A 222 12.30 3.93 13.45
CA CYS A 222 13.53 3.87 14.25
C CYS A 222 14.77 4.23 13.41
#